data_39058893d09f6634619e90eb19c3004a
#
_entry.id   39058893d09f6634619e90eb19c3004a
#
_cell.length_a   1.000
_cell.length_b   1.000
_cell.length_c   1.000
_cell.angle_alpha   90.00
_cell.angle_beta   90.00
_cell.angle_gamma   90.00
#
_symmetry.space_group_name_H-M   'P 1'
#
loop_
_entity.id
_entity.type
_entity.pdbx_description
1 polymer ?
#
loop_
_entity_poly.entity_id
_entity_poly.type
_entity_poly.pdbx_seq_one_letter_code
_entity_poly.pdbx_strand_id
1 'polypeptide(L)'
;MNFSEKHTSLIVQGSQATEFLQGQITIDTEKISNEDFKPACICNNKGRVITTFWIKKVEIGFKIAILEELSASFEEHMNKYIPFFDAELKNDDQDHFKKELDSTEWMKFLINKGIVEINKNTSSKFTPHELNYQNNELIDFSKGCFNGQEVIARMEYRGNLKFALKIADNLQDEIKDSLIYNKEGKKVGEVLSLIHI
;
A
#
# COMPACT_ATOMS: atom_id res chain seq x y z
N MET A 1 -4.75 -3.32 -16.04
CA MET A 1 -4.53 -2.07 -15.30
C MET A 1 -3.22 -1.46 -15.77
N ASN A 2 -3.15 -0.15 -16.01
CA ASN A 2 -1.94 0.56 -16.41
C ASN A 2 -1.31 1.20 -15.18
N PHE A 3 0.01 1.18 -15.07
CA PHE A 3 0.77 1.75 -13.95
C PHE A 3 1.57 2.98 -14.39
N SER A 4 2.02 3.79 -13.43
CA SER A 4 2.91 4.88 -13.74
C SER A 4 4.33 4.38 -14.03
N GLU A 5 5.11 5.19 -14.72
CA GLU A 5 6.52 4.94 -15.04
C GLU A 5 7.42 4.69 -13.81
N LYS A 6 6.94 5.10 -12.62
CA LYS A 6 7.67 4.94 -11.34
C LYS A 6 7.48 3.56 -10.69
N HIS A 7 6.68 2.68 -11.29
CA HIS A 7 6.49 1.34 -10.76
C HIS A 7 7.47 0.36 -11.36
N THR A 8 7.87 -0.60 -10.54
CA THR A 8 8.60 -1.80 -10.94
C THR A 8 7.77 -3.04 -10.68
N SER A 9 8.16 -4.15 -11.31
CA SER A 9 7.48 -5.44 -11.22
C SER A 9 8.32 -6.43 -10.45
N LEU A 10 7.68 -7.10 -9.49
CA LEU A 10 8.25 -8.22 -8.74
C LEU A 10 7.36 -9.45 -8.89
N ILE A 11 7.96 -10.64 -8.76
CA ILE A 11 7.24 -11.91 -8.73
C ILE A 11 7.58 -12.63 -7.41
N VAL A 12 6.52 -13.10 -6.73
CA VAL A 12 6.62 -14.07 -5.65
C VAL A 12 6.14 -15.40 -6.17
N GLN A 13 7.03 -16.41 -6.19
CA GLN A 13 6.75 -17.74 -6.73
C GLN A 13 7.23 -18.83 -5.78
N GLY A 14 6.84 -20.10 -6.04
CA GLY A 14 7.16 -21.27 -5.23
C GLY A 14 5.90 -21.98 -4.75
N SER A 15 6.06 -23.22 -4.28
CA SER A 15 4.93 -24.05 -3.86
C SER A 15 4.20 -23.51 -2.63
N GLN A 16 4.88 -22.70 -1.80
CA GLN A 16 4.31 -22.04 -0.63
C GLN A 16 4.17 -20.52 -0.78
N ALA A 17 4.19 -19.98 -2.00
CA ALA A 17 4.06 -18.54 -2.24
C ALA A 17 2.75 -17.96 -1.68
N THR A 18 1.63 -18.70 -1.79
CA THR A 18 0.32 -18.30 -1.23
C THR A 18 0.37 -18.22 0.28
N GLU A 19 0.87 -19.26 0.94
CA GLU A 19 0.97 -19.34 2.40
C GLU A 19 1.93 -18.28 2.94
N PHE A 20 3.08 -18.11 2.30
CA PHE A 20 4.04 -17.07 2.62
C PHE A 20 3.41 -15.68 2.59
N LEU A 21 2.80 -15.30 1.46
CA LEU A 21 2.16 -14.00 1.32
C LEU A 21 0.98 -13.81 2.28
N GLN A 22 0.23 -14.87 2.59
CA GLN A 22 -0.86 -14.81 3.55
C GLN A 22 -0.41 -14.29 4.92
N GLY A 23 0.80 -14.62 5.34
CA GLY A 23 1.38 -14.12 6.59
C GLY A 23 1.99 -12.72 6.53
N GLN A 24 2.15 -12.13 5.34
CA GLN A 24 2.85 -10.85 5.18
C GLN A 24 1.95 -9.70 4.76
N ILE A 25 0.98 -9.94 3.88
CA ILE A 25 0.17 -8.88 3.28
C ILE A 25 -1.17 -8.71 3.99
N THR A 26 -1.80 -7.57 3.85
CA THR A 26 -3.03 -7.21 4.58
C THR A 26 -4.32 -7.75 3.97
N ILE A 27 -4.30 -8.22 2.72
CA ILE A 27 -5.46 -8.82 2.05
C ILE A 27 -5.34 -10.34 2.00
N ASP A 28 -6.48 -11.02 1.83
CA ASP A 28 -6.52 -12.46 1.71
C ASP A 28 -5.98 -12.94 0.35
N THR A 29 -4.91 -13.71 0.35
CA THR A 29 -4.25 -14.21 -0.86
C THR A 29 -5.14 -15.13 -1.69
N GLU A 30 -6.08 -15.85 -1.06
CA GLU A 30 -7.01 -16.71 -1.78
C GLU A 30 -8.07 -15.93 -2.58
N LYS A 31 -8.31 -14.66 -2.19
CA LYS A 31 -9.23 -13.75 -2.89
C LYS A 31 -8.56 -12.95 -4.01
N ILE A 32 -7.25 -13.17 -4.24
CA ILE A 32 -6.53 -12.52 -5.34
C ILE A 32 -6.80 -13.28 -6.64
N SER A 33 -7.40 -12.58 -7.60
CA SER A 33 -7.70 -13.14 -8.93
C SER A 33 -6.51 -13.03 -9.89
N ASN A 34 -6.60 -13.73 -11.01
CA ASN A 34 -5.69 -13.60 -12.15
C ASN A 34 -6.16 -12.54 -13.18
N GLU A 35 -7.32 -11.93 -12.98
CA GLU A 35 -7.89 -10.95 -13.90
C GLU A 35 -7.30 -9.56 -13.66
N ASP A 36 -7.50 -9.05 -12.45
CA ASP A 36 -7.15 -7.68 -12.10
C ASP A 36 -6.19 -7.57 -10.92
N PHE A 37 -5.41 -6.50 -10.93
CA PHE A 37 -4.60 -6.13 -9.78
C PHE A 37 -5.46 -5.61 -8.64
N LYS A 38 -5.22 -6.11 -7.43
CA LYS A 38 -5.80 -5.61 -6.18
C LYS A 38 -4.76 -4.80 -5.40
N PRO A 39 -5.16 -3.69 -4.78
CA PRO A 39 -4.28 -2.96 -3.90
C PRO A 39 -4.10 -3.72 -2.58
N ALA A 40 -2.89 -3.70 -2.06
CA ALA A 40 -2.51 -4.31 -0.79
C ALA A 40 -1.41 -3.50 -0.12
N CYS A 41 -1.11 -3.82 1.13
CA CYS A 41 0.06 -3.27 1.80
C CYS A 41 0.73 -4.32 2.70
N ILE A 42 1.97 -4.05 3.07
CA ILE A 42 2.66 -4.71 4.18
C ILE A 42 2.83 -3.73 5.32
N CYS A 43 2.79 -4.26 6.55
CA CYS A 43 2.95 -3.49 7.76
C CYS A 43 4.12 -4.03 8.60
N ASN A 44 4.72 -3.15 9.38
CA ASN A 44 5.65 -3.58 10.42
C ASN A 44 4.90 -4.09 11.66
N ASN A 45 5.62 -4.66 12.63
CA ASN A 45 5.07 -5.20 13.86
C ASN A 45 4.36 -4.15 14.77
N LYS A 46 4.51 -2.85 14.46
CA LYS A 46 3.77 -1.75 15.11
C LYS A 46 2.49 -1.37 14.37
N GLY A 47 2.10 -2.14 13.34
CA GLY A 47 0.94 -1.88 12.51
C GLY A 47 1.07 -0.64 11.61
N ARG A 48 2.31 -0.19 11.31
CA ARG A 48 2.57 0.91 10.40
C ARG A 48 2.83 0.40 9.00
N VAL A 49 2.22 1.05 8.00
CA VAL A 49 2.37 0.67 6.59
C VAL A 49 3.80 0.95 6.12
N ILE A 50 4.50 -0.09 5.69
CA ILE A 50 5.85 0.02 5.09
C ILE A 50 5.70 0.47 3.64
N THR A 51 4.86 -0.21 2.87
CA THR A 51 4.56 0.12 1.48
C THR A 51 3.18 -0.37 1.07
N THR A 52 2.62 0.29 0.08
CA THR A 52 1.48 -0.16 -0.72
C THR A 52 1.98 -0.70 -2.04
N PHE A 53 1.24 -1.62 -2.61
CA PHE A 53 1.51 -2.23 -3.90
C PHE A 53 0.23 -2.79 -4.49
N TRP A 54 0.31 -3.18 -5.75
CA TRP A 54 -0.79 -3.83 -6.45
C TRP A 54 -0.38 -5.26 -6.76
N ILE A 55 -1.26 -6.22 -6.51
CA ILE A 55 -0.95 -7.64 -6.64
C ILE A 55 -2.01 -8.37 -7.44
N LYS A 56 -1.59 -9.30 -8.28
CA LYS A 56 -2.49 -10.26 -8.92
C LYS A 56 -1.88 -11.65 -8.99
N LYS A 57 -2.73 -12.67 -9.10
CA LYS A 57 -2.31 -14.04 -9.31
C LYS A 57 -1.83 -14.23 -10.75
N VAL A 58 -0.77 -15.00 -10.94
CA VAL A 58 -0.24 -15.43 -12.24
C VAL A 58 0.01 -16.94 -12.19
N GLU A 59 0.32 -17.56 -13.33
CA GLU A 59 0.50 -19.02 -13.40
C GLU A 59 1.57 -19.54 -12.44
N ILE A 60 2.66 -18.80 -12.28
CA ILE A 60 3.81 -19.20 -11.45
C ILE A 60 3.76 -18.66 -10.01
N GLY A 61 2.70 -17.95 -9.61
CA GLY A 61 2.60 -17.32 -8.28
C GLY A 61 1.87 -15.98 -8.28
N PHE A 62 2.52 -14.92 -7.82
CA PHE A 62 1.91 -13.60 -7.72
C PHE A 62 2.82 -12.53 -8.32
N LYS A 63 2.23 -11.70 -9.17
CA LYS A 63 2.89 -10.52 -9.74
C LYS A 63 2.52 -9.29 -8.93
N ILE A 64 3.53 -8.49 -8.60
CA ILE A 64 3.43 -7.30 -7.75
C ILE A 64 3.91 -6.09 -8.53
N ALA A 65 3.10 -5.03 -8.54
CA ALA A 65 3.50 -3.71 -9.01
C ALA A 65 3.69 -2.79 -7.81
N ILE A 66 4.86 -2.21 -7.68
CA ILE A 66 5.27 -1.41 -6.51
C ILE A 66 6.06 -0.19 -6.99
N LEU A 67 6.01 0.91 -6.22
CA LEU A 67 6.91 2.04 -6.47
C LEU A 67 8.37 1.57 -6.38
N GLU A 68 9.15 1.85 -7.41
CA GLU A 68 10.56 1.43 -7.51
C GLU A 68 11.38 1.88 -6.30
N GLU A 69 11.14 3.09 -5.80
CA GLU A 69 11.83 3.63 -4.61
C GLU A 69 11.57 2.84 -3.32
N LEU A 70 10.56 1.99 -3.26
CA LEU A 70 10.19 1.14 -2.12
C LEU A 70 10.46 -0.35 -2.35
N SER A 71 10.89 -0.76 -3.54
CA SER A 71 11.18 -2.18 -3.84
C SER A 71 12.19 -2.76 -2.87
N ALA A 72 13.30 -2.05 -2.61
CA ALA A 72 14.32 -2.50 -1.67
C ALA A 72 13.79 -2.68 -0.23
N SER A 73 12.93 -1.78 0.25
CA SER A 73 12.30 -1.92 1.58
C SER A 73 11.31 -3.07 1.64
N PHE A 74 10.60 -3.32 0.54
CA PHE A 74 9.72 -4.47 0.40
C PHE A 74 10.50 -5.78 0.41
N GLU A 75 11.56 -5.88 -0.39
CA GLU A 75 12.44 -7.04 -0.45
C GLU A 75 13.10 -7.31 0.90
N GLU A 76 13.62 -6.29 1.57
CA GLU A 76 14.18 -6.43 2.93
C GLU A 76 13.16 -7.00 3.91
N HIS A 77 11.92 -6.56 3.85
CA HIS A 77 10.85 -7.09 4.69
C HIS A 77 10.56 -8.56 4.36
N MET A 78 10.35 -8.89 3.09
CA MET A 78 10.01 -10.24 2.63
C MET A 78 11.13 -11.24 2.91
N ASN A 79 12.39 -10.86 2.68
CA ASN A 79 13.55 -11.73 2.86
C ASN A 79 13.80 -12.15 4.33
N LYS A 80 13.19 -11.48 5.31
CA LYS A 80 13.20 -11.93 6.71
C LYS A 80 12.41 -13.22 6.93
N TYR A 81 11.42 -13.47 6.07
CA TYR A 81 10.45 -14.56 6.25
C TYR A 81 10.56 -15.64 5.16
N ILE A 82 11.00 -15.30 3.95
CA ILE A 82 11.21 -16.24 2.82
C ILE A 82 11.98 -17.51 3.24
N PRO A 83 13.06 -17.46 4.07
CA PRO A 83 13.80 -18.67 4.43
C PRO A 83 12.99 -19.77 5.15
N PHE A 84 11.78 -19.45 5.60
CA PHE A 84 10.90 -20.41 6.29
C PHE A 84 9.89 -21.08 5.36
N PHE A 85 9.90 -20.74 4.05
CA PHE A 85 8.93 -21.21 3.06
C PHE A 85 9.64 -21.66 1.78
N ASP A 86 9.01 -22.58 1.06
CA ASP A 86 9.35 -22.82 -0.35
C ASP A 86 8.74 -21.71 -1.21
N ALA A 87 9.37 -20.54 -1.12
CA ALA A 87 8.99 -19.33 -1.83
C ALA A 87 10.23 -18.50 -2.17
N GLU A 88 10.17 -17.75 -3.27
CA GLU A 88 11.20 -16.81 -3.66
C GLU A 88 10.58 -15.52 -4.19
N LEU A 89 11.32 -14.42 -4.03
CA LEU A 89 10.99 -13.10 -4.56
C LEU A 89 12.03 -12.73 -5.61
N LYS A 90 11.58 -12.33 -6.78
CA LYS A 90 12.43 -11.97 -7.94
C LYS A 90 11.95 -10.68 -8.58
N ASN A 91 12.87 -9.98 -9.23
CA ASN A 91 12.50 -8.99 -10.23
C ASN A 91 11.81 -9.69 -11.41
N ASP A 92 10.78 -9.06 -11.94
CA ASP A 92 10.12 -9.54 -13.15
C ASP A 92 10.83 -8.96 -14.37
N ASP A 93 11.82 -9.69 -14.89
CA ASP A 93 12.61 -9.29 -16.07
C ASP A 93 11.75 -9.22 -17.35
N GLN A 94 10.55 -9.79 -17.32
CA GLN A 94 9.58 -9.73 -18.41
C GLN A 94 8.53 -8.62 -18.14
N ASP A 95 8.93 -7.52 -17.56
CA ASP A 95 8.03 -6.42 -17.18
C ASP A 95 7.09 -6.03 -18.34
N HIS A 96 5.92 -6.63 -18.33
CA HIS A 96 4.84 -6.38 -19.28
C HIS A 96 3.81 -5.39 -18.73
N PHE A 97 4.17 -4.62 -17.67
CA PHE A 97 3.31 -3.52 -17.30
C PHE A 97 3.26 -2.53 -18.45
N LYS A 98 2.05 -2.23 -18.88
CA LYS A 98 1.86 -1.05 -19.68
C LYS A 98 2.06 0.16 -18.76
N LYS A 99 3.25 0.73 -18.79
CA LYS A 99 3.59 2.00 -18.12
C LYS A 99 3.05 3.15 -19.00
N GLU A 100 1.74 3.23 -19.13
CA GLU A 100 1.08 4.17 -20.05
C GLU A 100 0.60 5.44 -19.35
N LEU A 101 0.60 5.44 -17.99
CA LEU A 101 0.15 6.60 -17.23
C LEU A 101 1.33 7.47 -16.83
N ASP A 102 1.21 8.76 -17.07
CA ASP A 102 2.10 9.71 -16.43
C ASP A 102 1.79 9.82 -14.92
N SER A 103 2.70 10.45 -14.17
CA SER A 103 2.53 10.59 -12.72
C SER A 103 1.27 11.34 -12.32
N THR A 104 0.77 12.25 -13.14
CA THR A 104 -0.44 13.04 -12.87
C THR A 104 -1.70 12.20 -13.06
N GLU A 105 -1.76 11.42 -14.14
CA GLU A 105 -2.87 10.50 -14.41
C GLU A 105 -2.96 9.41 -13.35
N TRP A 106 -1.82 8.85 -12.94
CA TRP A 106 -1.76 7.89 -11.86
C TRP A 106 -2.28 8.49 -10.55
N MET A 107 -1.85 9.70 -10.22
CA MET A 107 -2.29 10.38 -9.00
C MET A 107 -3.79 10.68 -9.02
N LYS A 108 -4.34 11.10 -10.17
CA LYS A 108 -5.80 11.26 -10.35
C LYS A 108 -6.54 9.95 -10.12
N PHE A 109 -6.03 8.84 -10.65
CA PHE A 109 -6.60 7.52 -10.42
C PHE A 109 -6.62 7.17 -8.93
N LEU A 110 -5.51 7.35 -8.21
CA LEU A 110 -5.41 7.06 -6.77
C LEU A 110 -6.37 7.92 -5.94
N ILE A 111 -6.45 9.23 -6.22
CA ILE A 111 -7.37 10.15 -5.51
C ILE A 111 -8.82 9.74 -5.76
N ASN A 112 -9.20 9.42 -6.99
CA ASN A 112 -10.55 8.95 -7.31
C ASN A 112 -10.90 7.63 -6.61
N LYS A 113 -9.91 6.78 -6.34
CA LYS A 113 -10.07 5.55 -5.55
C LYS A 113 -10.02 5.80 -4.03
N GLY A 114 -9.64 6.99 -3.58
CA GLY A 114 -9.40 7.28 -2.16
C GLY A 114 -8.22 6.52 -1.58
N ILE A 115 -7.25 6.15 -2.41
CA ILE A 115 -6.06 5.40 -2.02
C ILE A 115 -4.86 6.34 -1.99
N VAL A 116 -4.14 6.35 -0.88
CA VAL A 116 -2.81 6.96 -0.78
C VAL A 116 -1.76 5.89 -1.04
N GLU A 117 -0.91 6.11 -2.03
CA GLU A 117 0.25 5.27 -2.25
C GLU A 117 1.39 5.73 -1.35
N ILE A 118 1.93 4.81 -0.57
CA ILE A 118 3.05 5.09 0.32
C ILE A 118 4.32 5.30 -0.52
N ASN A 119 5.03 6.35 -0.20
CA ASN A 119 6.33 6.68 -0.79
C ASN A 119 7.44 6.66 0.29
N LYS A 120 8.68 6.89 -0.11
CA LYS A 120 9.83 6.85 0.80
C LYS A 120 9.71 7.79 2.01
N ASN A 121 9.03 8.94 1.83
CA ASN A 121 8.84 9.92 2.90
C ASN A 121 7.71 9.56 3.86
N THR A 122 6.78 8.72 3.44
CA THR A 122 5.59 8.32 4.22
C THR A 122 5.67 6.89 4.75
N SER A 123 6.63 6.10 4.30
CA SER A 123 6.86 4.73 4.78
C SER A 123 6.99 4.67 6.30
N SER A 124 6.28 3.73 6.92
CA SER A 124 6.26 3.49 8.36
C SER A 124 5.76 4.67 9.23
N LYS A 125 5.12 5.68 8.63
CA LYS A 125 4.56 6.82 9.37
C LYS A 125 3.12 6.60 9.79
N PHE A 126 2.31 5.99 8.96
CA PHE A 126 0.87 5.87 9.14
C PHE A 126 0.42 4.43 9.38
N THR A 127 -0.66 4.27 10.12
CA THR A 127 -1.39 3.02 10.20
C THR A 127 -2.36 2.92 9.02
N PRO A 128 -2.80 1.71 8.64
CA PRO A 128 -3.80 1.56 7.58
C PRO A 128 -5.10 2.32 7.85
N HIS A 129 -5.53 2.43 9.11
CA HIS A 129 -6.74 3.15 9.50
C HIS A 129 -6.61 4.68 9.29
N GLU A 130 -5.44 5.25 9.60
CA GLU A 130 -5.17 6.68 9.34
C GLU A 130 -5.23 7.00 7.85
N LEU A 131 -4.96 6.01 6.97
CA LEU A 131 -5.03 6.10 5.52
C LEU A 131 -6.38 5.64 4.94
N ASN A 132 -7.35 5.30 5.80
CA ASN A 132 -8.68 4.82 5.40
C ASN A 132 -8.67 3.53 4.55
N TYR A 133 -7.64 2.69 4.70
CA TYR A 133 -7.45 1.48 3.91
C TYR A 133 -8.50 0.40 4.19
N GLN A 134 -9.09 0.38 5.38
CA GLN A 134 -10.19 -0.53 5.73
C GLN A 134 -11.43 -0.32 4.86
N ASN A 135 -11.66 0.91 4.40
CA ASN A 135 -12.81 1.24 3.55
C ASN A 135 -12.51 1.08 2.05
N ASN A 136 -11.25 0.85 1.69
CA ASN A 136 -10.78 0.75 0.31
C ASN A 136 -10.24 -0.65 -0.03
N GLU A 137 -10.69 -1.68 0.70
CA GLU A 137 -10.36 -3.09 0.47
C GLU A 137 -8.86 -3.45 0.52
N LEU A 138 -8.04 -2.59 1.14
CA LEU A 138 -6.62 -2.88 1.34
C LEU A 138 -6.35 -3.71 2.60
N ILE A 139 -7.36 -3.99 3.41
CA ILE A 139 -7.28 -4.84 4.59
C ILE A 139 -8.44 -5.82 4.60
N ASP A 140 -8.15 -7.09 4.85
CA ASP A 140 -9.17 -8.10 5.12
C ASP A 140 -9.08 -8.55 6.57
N PHE A 141 -10.05 -8.17 7.39
CA PHE A 141 -10.11 -8.55 8.80
C PHE A 141 -10.59 -9.98 9.02
N SER A 142 -11.13 -10.63 7.99
CA SER A 142 -11.61 -12.02 8.04
C SER A 142 -10.53 -13.05 7.70
N LYS A 143 -9.38 -12.59 7.19
CA LYS A 143 -8.26 -13.48 6.84
C LYS A 143 -7.49 -13.97 8.07
N GLY A 144 -6.59 -14.94 7.86
CA GLY A 144 -5.63 -15.42 8.87
C GLY A 144 -4.62 -14.34 9.29
N CYS A 145 -3.80 -14.69 10.27
CA CYS A 145 -2.83 -13.76 10.86
C CYS A 145 -1.82 -13.23 9.83
N PHE A 146 -1.47 -11.97 9.98
CA PHE A 146 -0.43 -11.31 9.20
C PHE A 146 0.39 -10.34 10.07
N ASN A 147 1.53 -9.90 9.56
CA ASN A 147 2.45 -9.05 10.30
C ASN A 147 1.82 -7.69 10.67
N GLY A 148 1.83 -7.33 11.96
CA GLY A 148 1.22 -6.11 12.49
C GLY A 148 -0.29 -6.20 12.78
N GLN A 149 -0.95 -7.34 12.49
CA GLN A 149 -2.39 -7.51 12.63
C GLN A 149 -2.92 -7.19 14.03
N GLU A 150 -2.21 -7.55 15.10
CA GLU A 150 -2.68 -7.31 16.46
C GLU A 150 -2.99 -5.82 16.71
N VAL A 151 -2.07 -4.95 16.29
CA VAL A 151 -2.25 -3.50 16.44
C VAL A 151 -3.38 -3.00 15.55
N ILE A 152 -3.43 -3.47 14.30
CA ILE A 152 -4.44 -3.08 13.31
C ILE A 152 -5.84 -3.52 13.76
N ALA A 153 -6.02 -4.76 14.21
CA ALA A 153 -7.29 -5.25 14.72
C ALA A 153 -7.73 -4.52 16.00
N ARG A 154 -6.78 -4.20 16.91
CA ARG A 154 -7.11 -3.40 18.08
C ARG A 154 -7.62 -2.01 17.70
N MET A 155 -7.07 -1.39 16.68
CA MET A 155 -7.54 -0.09 16.18
C MET A 155 -8.94 -0.18 15.58
N GLU A 156 -9.24 -1.25 14.86
CA GLU A 156 -10.59 -1.49 14.27
C GLU A 156 -11.66 -1.59 15.36
N TYR A 157 -11.43 -2.40 16.39
CA TYR A 157 -12.45 -2.72 17.38
C TYR A 157 -12.46 -1.76 18.60
N ARG A 158 -11.39 -1.03 18.88
CA ARG A 158 -11.22 -0.23 20.11
C ARG A 158 -10.52 1.10 19.88
N GLY A 159 -10.18 1.42 18.63
CA GLY A 159 -9.37 2.58 18.33
C GLY A 159 -10.16 3.88 18.28
N ASN A 160 -9.55 4.94 18.80
CA ASN A 160 -9.97 6.31 18.57
C ASN A 160 -8.94 6.97 17.64
N LEU A 161 -9.28 7.09 16.37
CA LEU A 161 -8.38 7.68 15.38
C LEU A 161 -8.22 9.18 15.64
N LYS A 162 -6.98 9.63 15.81
CA LYS A 162 -6.66 11.06 15.92
C LYS A 162 -6.61 11.74 14.56
N PHE A 163 -6.30 10.99 13.51
CA PHE A 163 -6.18 11.45 12.15
C PHE A 163 -6.94 10.51 11.23
N ALA A 164 -7.47 11.04 10.15
CA ALA A 164 -8.12 10.27 9.07
C ALA A 164 -7.81 10.92 7.73
N LEU A 165 -7.65 10.10 6.71
CA LEU A 165 -7.51 10.58 5.33
C LEU A 165 -8.79 11.30 4.90
N LYS A 166 -8.62 12.46 4.26
CA LYS A 166 -9.69 13.24 3.63
C LYS A 166 -9.26 13.65 2.24
N ILE A 167 -10.20 13.62 1.31
CA ILE A 167 -10.09 14.30 0.01
C ILE A 167 -10.69 15.68 0.20
N ALA A 168 -10.00 16.71 -0.22
CA ALA A 168 -10.47 18.07 -0.13
C ALA A 168 -10.29 18.80 -1.46
N ASP A 169 -11.36 19.45 -1.91
CA ASP A 169 -11.33 20.39 -3.03
C ASP A 169 -11.30 21.81 -2.45
N ASN A 170 -10.51 22.69 -3.07
CA ASN A 170 -10.44 24.12 -2.72
C ASN A 170 -10.16 24.35 -1.22
N LEU A 171 -9.05 23.79 -0.70
CA LEU A 171 -8.62 24.06 0.66
C LEU A 171 -8.52 25.58 0.90
N GLN A 172 -9.29 26.09 1.87
CA GLN A 172 -9.21 27.48 2.32
C GLN A 172 -8.13 27.69 3.39
N ASP A 173 -7.56 26.59 3.90
CA ASP A 173 -6.51 26.58 4.89
C ASP A 173 -5.14 26.86 4.25
N GLU A 174 -4.24 27.45 5.00
CA GLU A 174 -2.87 27.70 4.53
C GLU A 174 -2.07 26.40 4.47
N ILE A 175 -1.48 26.12 3.31
CA ILE A 175 -0.57 24.98 3.12
C ILE A 175 0.86 25.51 3.12
N LYS A 176 1.66 25.06 4.06
CA LYS A 176 3.07 25.39 4.18
C LYS A 176 3.87 24.11 4.41
N ASP A 177 4.87 23.87 3.54
CA ASP A 177 5.73 22.68 3.61
C ASP A 177 4.95 21.35 3.73
N SER A 178 3.86 21.20 2.95
CA SER A 178 2.91 20.08 3.03
C SER A 178 2.10 19.99 4.34
N LEU A 179 2.19 20.96 5.22
CA LEU A 179 1.40 21.02 6.44
C LEU A 179 0.22 21.97 6.27
N ILE A 180 -0.91 21.60 6.85
CA ILE A 180 -2.15 22.37 6.80
C ILE A 180 -2.36 23.03 8.15
N TYR A 181 -2.56 24.34 8.13
CA TYR A 181 -2.83 25.15 9.32
C TYR A 181 -4.22 25.79 9.22
N ASN A 182 -4.95 25.83 10.32
CA ASN A 182 -6.21 26.56 10.39
C ASN A 182 -5.95 28.08 10.50
N LYS A 183 -7.03 28.87 10.46
CA LYS A 183 -6.98 30.34 10.58
C LYS A 183 -6.35 30.85 11.90
N GLU A 184 -6.26 29.99 12.90
CA GLU A 184 -5.66 30.29 14.21
C GLU A 184 -4.17 29.92 14.28
N GLY A 185 -3.58 29.46 13.14
CA GLY A 185 -2.18 29.03 13.07
C GLY A 185 -1.88 27.67 13.68
N LYS A 186 -2.91 26.86 13.99
CA LYS A 186 -2.73 25.51 14.53
C LYS A 186 -2.64 24.50 13.39
N LYS A 187 -1.62 23.61 13.46
CA LYS A 187 -1.51 22.47 12.53
C LYS A 187 -2.73 21.55 12.66
N VAL A 188 -3.45 21.33 11.58
CA VAL A 188 -4.65 20.49 11.52
C VAL A 188 -4.50 19.29 10.59
N GLY A 189 -3.49 19.28 9.72
CA GLY A 189 -3.28 18.18 8.78
C GLY A 189 -1.94 18.21 8.07
N GLU A 190 -1.80 17.27 7.15
CA GLU A 190 -0.64 17.12 6.27
C GLU A 190 -1.14 16.70 4.88
N VAL A 191 -0.58 17.28 3.83
CA VAL A 191 -0.90 16.92 2.45
C VAL A 191 -0.07 15.70 2.06
N LEU A 192 -0.73 14.59 1.74
CA LEU A 192 -0.08 13.35 1.30
C LEU A 192 0.02 13.26 -0.23
N SER A 193 -0.92 13.87 -0.92
CA SER A 193 -0.96 13.91 -2.38
C SER A 193 -1.66 15.20 -2.84
N LEU A 194 -1.13 15.85 -3.86
CA LEU A 194 -1.68 17.08 -4.43
C LEU A 194 -1.71 16.97 -5.94
N ILE A 195 -2.87 17.28 -6.54
CA ILE A 195 -3.01 17.50 -7.99
C ILE A 195 -3.36 18.96 -8.19
N HIS A 196 -2.59 19.63 -9.03
CA HIS A 196 -3.00 20.89 -9.61
C HIS A 196 -3.87 20.59 -10.83
N ILE A 197 -5.13 20.99 -10.75
CA ILE A 197 -6.10 20.92 -11.86
C ILE A 197 -6.05 22.25 -12.61
#